data_9ac5346628f4ef7dbebd07a2a9d1ad67
#
_entry.id   9ac5346628f4ef7dbebd07a2a9d1ad67
#
_cell.length_a   1.000
_cell.length_b   1.000
_cell.length_c   1.000
_cell.angle_alpha   90.00
_cell.angle_beta   90.00
_cell.angle_gamma   90.00
#
_symmetry.space_group_name_H-M   'P 1'
#
loop_
_entity.id
_entity.type
_entity.pdbx_description
1 polymer ?
#
loop_
_entity_poly.entity_id
_entity_poly.type
_entity_poly.pdbx_seq_one_letter_code
_entity_poly.pdbx_strand_id
1 'polypeptide(L)'
;MYMRYTLDDVKKSSDRKLFNVVSLFAGGGGSSTGYKLAGGEVLLINEFQEIATKTYLANYPNTKVMIDDIRDVSGQDILDSTGLSIGELDILDGSPPCPPFSASGTKRKGWK
;
A
#
# COMPACT_ATOMS: atom_id res chain seq x y z
N MET A 1 24.19 11.24 -11.92
CA MET A 1 24.49 11.08 -10.48
C MET A 1 23.46 10.15 -9.84
N TYR A 2 23.95 9.15 -9.12
CA TYR A 2 23.07 8.28 -8.34
C TYR A 2 22.64 8.95 -7.06
N MET A 3 21.34 9.06 -6.87
CA MET A 3 20.80 9.35 -5.54
C MET A 3 20.48 8.03 -4.87
N ARG A 4 21.17 7.75 -3.78
CA ARG A 4 20.93 6.56 -2.96
C ARG A 4 20.21 6.96 -1.69
N TYR A 5 19.32 6.09 -1.26
CA TYR A 5 18.65 6.23 0.03
C TYR A 5 18.80 4.93 0.81
N THR A 6 18.69 5.03 2.12
CA THR A 6 18.67 3.89 3.03
C THR A 6 17.28 3.77 3.63
N LEU A 7 17.00 2.64 4.30
CA LEU A 7 15.75 2.49 5.05
C LEU A 7 15.63 3.53 6.16
N ASP A 8 16.75 3.96 6.73
CA ASP A 8 16.76 5.02 7.74
C ASP A 8 16.33 6.37 7.12
N ASP A 9 16.81 6.68 5.92
CA ASP A 9 16.37 7.88 5.19
C ASP A 9 14.87 7.87 4.93
N VAL A 10 14.36 6.72 4.51
CA VAL A 10 12.92 6.52 4.27
C VAL A 10 12.12 6.77 5.54
N LYS A 11 12.56 6.19 6.66
CA LYS A 11 11.90 6.36 7.96
C LYS A 11 11.91 7.82 8.40
N LYS A 12 13.05 8.49 8.33
CA LYS A 12 13.16 9.90 8.71
C LYS A 12 12.24 10.80 7.90
N SER A 13 12.18 10.57 6.59
CA SER A 13 11.27 11.31 5.72
C SER A 13 9.81 11.05 6.08
N SER A 14 9.44 9.79 6.28
CA SER A 14 8.07 9.39 6.66
C SER A 14 7.65 9.97 8.01
N ASP A 15 8.58 10.08 8.95
CA ASP A 15 8.30 10.64 10.29
C ASP A 15 7.90 12.12 10.25
N ARG A 16 8.07 12.79 9.12
CA ARG A 16 7.57 14.16 8.90
C ARG A 16 6.05 14.21 8.83
N LYS A 17 5.39 13.12 8.47
CA LYS A 17 3.92 12.97 8.44
C LYS A 17 3.20 14.11 7.74
N LEU A 18 3.72 14.49 6.56
CA LEU A 18 3.17 15.60 5.79
C LEU A 18 1.80 15.29 5.17
N PHE A 19 1.54 14.01 4.94
CA PHE A 19 0.28 13.48 4.44
C PHE A 19 0.16 12.01 4.83
N ASN A 20 -1.02 11.46 4.71
CA ASN A 20 -1.25 10.03 5.01
C ASN A 20 -1.69 9.26 3.78
N VAL A 21 -1.38 7.97 3.78
CA VAL A 21 -1.61 7.07 2.64
C VAL A 21 -2.18 5.74 3.14
N VAL A 22 -3.15 5.23 2.41
CA VAL A 22 -3.52 3.81 2.44
C VAL A 22 -3.21 3.24 1.06
N SER A 23 -2.43 2.16 1.02
CA SER A 23 -2.00 1.56 -0.24
C SER A 23 -2.59 0.16 -0.39
N LEU A 24 -3.41 0.00 -1.43
CA LEU A 24 -4.01 -1.28 -1.79
C LEU A 24 -3.15 -1.96 -2.86
N PHE A 25 -3.11 -3.28 -2.87
CA PHE A 25 -2.24 -4.05 -3.76
C PHE A 25 -0.77 -3.60 -3.61
N ALA A 26 -0.32 -3.51 -2.36
CA ALA A 26 0.95 -2.84 -2.04
C ALA A 26 2.21 -3.57 -2.54
N GLY A 27 2.13 -4.85 -2.82
CA GLY A 27 3.27 -5.65 -3.27
C GLY A 27 4.40 -5.65 -2.24
N GLY A 28 5.63 -5.57 -2.71
CA GLY A 28 6.82 -5.53 -1.85
C GLY A 28 7.14 -4.15 -1.26
N GLY A 29 6.37 -3.12 -1.59
CA GLY A 29 6.51 -1.80 -0.96
C GLY A 29 7.17 -0.72 -1.81
N GLY A 30 7.25 -0.91 -3.13
CA GLY A 30 7.85 0.10 -4.01
C GLY A 30 7.14 1.46 -3.95
N SER A 31 5.83 1.47 -4.15
CA SER A 31 5.02 2.70 -4.05
C SER A 31 5.09 3.30 -2.65
N SER A 32 5.00 2.46 -1.62
CA SER A 32 5.09 2.91 -0.22
C SER A 32 6.41 3.60 0.05
N THR A 33 7.52 3.07 -0.46
CA THR A 33 8.84 3.70 -0.34
C THR A 33 8.83 5.10 -0.94
N GLY A 34 8.24 5.25 -2.13
CA GLY A 34 8.10 6.56 -2.77
C GLY A 34 7.32 7.56 -1.92
N TYR A 35 6.17 7.17 -1.40
CA TYR A 35 5.37 8.04 -0.53
C TYR A 35 6.11 8.42 0.74
N LYS A 36 6.80 7.46 1.36
CA LYS A 36 7.59 7.71 2.58
C LYS A 36 8.72 8.67 2.32
N LEU A 37 9.44 8.52 1.21
CA LEU A 37 10.50 9.45 0.82
C LEU A 37 9.99 10.86 0.58
N ALA A 38 8.75 11.00 0.11
CA ALA A 38 8.10 12.29 -0.06
C ALA A 38 7.59 12.91 1.26
N GLY A 39 7.73 12.22 2.36
CA GLY A 39 7.31 12.70 3.67
C GLY A 39 5.94 12.19 4.11
N GLY A 40 5.38 11.20 3.42
CA GLY A 40 4.09 10.62 3.74
C GLY A 40 4.17 9.53 4.79
N GLU A 41 3.10 9.37 5.55
CA GLU A 41 2.91 8.27 6.46
C GLU A 41 1.97 7.23 5.84
N VAL A 42 2.46 6.02 5.61
CA VAL A 42 1.63 4.91 5.13
C VAL A 42 1.00 4.24 6.33
N LEU A 43 -0.29 4.50 6.54
CA LEU A 43 -1.03 4.05 7.72
C LEU A 43 -1.41 2.56 7.63
N LEU A 44 -1.72 2.10 6.44
CA LEU A 44 -2.22 0.76 6.21
C LEU A 44 -1.89 0.35 4.79
N ILE A 45 -1.51 -0.92 4.63
CA ILE A 45 -1.48 -1.54 3.31
C ILE A 45 -2.43 -2.72 3.27
N ASN A 46 -2.96 -2.99 2.08
CA ASN A 46 -3.66 -4.23 1.79
C ASN A 46 -2.84 -5.00 0.77
N GLU A 47 -2.45 -6.21 1.12
CA GLU A 47 -1.76 -7.12 0.23
C GLU A 47 -2.10 -8.55 0.64
N PHE A 48 -2.63 -9.29 -0.29
CA PHE A 48 -3.15 -10.62 -0.03
C PHE A 48 -2.13 -11.72 -0.37
N GLN A 49 -1.10 -11.40 -1.15
CA GLN A 49 -0.01 -12.31 -1.49
C GLN A 49 0.96 -12.46 -0.32
N GLU A 50 1.11 -13.67 0.19
CA GLU A 50 1.92 -13.92 1.39
C GLU A 50 3.39 -13.52 1.19
N ILE A 51 3.97 -13.88 0.03
CA ILE A 51 5.38 -13.55 -0.26
C ILE A 51 5.59 -12.05 -0.31
N ALA A 52 4.70 -11.31 -0.97
CA ALA A 52 4.77 -9.86 -1.05
C ALA A 52 4.63 -9.22 0.32
N THR A 53 3.73 -9.71 1.16
CA THR A 53 3.54 -9.24 2.54
C THR A 53 4.80 -9.45 3.37
N LYS A 54 5.44 -10.60 3.25
CA LYS A 54 6.70 -10.88 3.94
C LYS A 54 7.80 -9.92 3.53
N THR A 55 7.92 -9.65 2.23
CA THR A 55 8.90 -8.69 1.71
C THR A 55 8.62 -7.28 2.24
N TYR A 56 7.36 -6.88 2.22
CA TYR A 56 6.96 -5.57 2.74
C TYR A 56 7.34 -5.42 4.21
N LEU A 57 6.97 -6.38 5.04
CA LEU A 57 7.24 -6.34 6.48
C LEU A 57 8.72 -6.48 6.82
N ALA A 58 9.52 -7.12 5.96
CA ALA A 58 10.97 -7.17 6.15
C ALA A 58 11.59 -5.77 6.10
N ASN A 59 11.07 -4.89 5.25
CA ASN A 59 11.53 -3.52 5.12
C ASN A 59 10.80 -2.55 6.06
N TYR A 60 9.53 -2.79 6.31
CA TYR A 60 8.66 -1.89 7.09
C TYR A 60 7.89 -2.67 8.16
N PRO A 61 8.59 -3.14 9.22
CA PRO A 61 7.99 -4.04 10.21
C PRO A 61 6.87 -3.42 11.03
N ASN A 62 6.79 -2.10 11.09
CA ASN A 62 5.80 -1.38 11.90
C ASN A 62 4.56 -0.94 11.09
N THR A 63 4.53 -1.18 9.80
CA THR A 63 3.37 -0.83 8.98
C THR A 63 2.23 -1.82 9.23
N LYS A 64 1.03 -1.31 9.41
CA LYS A 64 -0.16 -2.15 9.55
C LYS A 64 -0.49 -2.79 8.22
N VAL A 65 -0.66 -4.11 8.24
CA VAL A 65 -0.95 -4.91 7.03
C VAL A 65 -2.30 -5.59 7.18
N MET A 66 -3.13 -5.42 6.15
CA MET A 66 -4.39 -6.12 5.99
C MET A 66 -4.21 -7.15 4.88
N ILE A 67 -4.31 -8.43 5.22
CA ILE A 67 -4.05 -9.53 4.27
C ILE A 67 -5.33 -10.04 3.58
N ASP A 68 -6.45 -9.45 3.86
CA ASP A 68 -7.74 -9.84 3.31
C ASP A 68 -7.78 -9.61 1.80
N ASP A 69 -8.58 -10.41 1.10
CA ASP A 69 -8.90 -10.14 -0.29
C ASP A 69 -9.65 -8.80 -0.36
N ILE A 70 -9.24 -7.93 -1.27
CA ILE A 70 -9.82 -6.58 -1.38
C ILE A 70 -11.34 -6.62 -1.61
N ARG A 71 -11.84 -7.69 -2.19
CA ARG A 71 -13.29 -7.86 -2.41
C ARG A 71 -14.07 -7.98 -1.10
N ASP A 72 -13.40 -8.34 -0.02
CA ASP A 72 -13.98 -8.50 1.31
C ASP A 72 -13.73 -7.29 2.21
N VAL A 73 -13.09 -6.24 1.69
CA VAL A 73 -12.72 -5.04 2.44
C VAL A 73 -13.61 -3.88 2.02
N SER A 74 -14.27 -3.27 2.99
CA SER A 74 -15.08 -2.06 2.77
C SER A 74 -14.26 -0.80 3.10
N GLY A 75 -14.75 0.36 2.63
CA GLY A 75 -14.17 1.63 3.03
C GLY A 75 -14.23 1.84 4.54
N GLN A 76 -15.30 1.38 5.19
CA GLN A 76 -15.43 1.46 6.65
C GLN A 76 -14.37 0.62 7.36
N ASP A 77 -14.06 -0.57 6.84
CA ASP A 77 -12.98 -1.41 7.39
C ASP A 77 -11.64 -0.66 7.36
N ILE A 78 -11.36 0.07 6.30
CA ILE A 78 -10.15 0.89 6.18
C ILE A 78 -10.14 2.02 7.19
N LEU A 79 -11.26 2.72 7.34
CA LEU A 79 -11.36 3.80 8.33
C LEU A 79 -11.18 3.26 9.75
N ASP A 80 -11.84 2.15 10.08
CA ASP A 80 -11.71 1.53 11.41
C ASP A 80 -10.27 1.08 11.68
N SER A 81 -9.61 0.54 10.67
CA SER A 81 -8.22 0.06 10.80
C SER A 81 -7.20 1.19 10.95
N THR A 82 -7.49 2.36 10.41
CA THR A 82 -6.57 3.51 10.45
C THR A 82 -6.90 4.52 11.54
N GLY A 83 -8.10 4.44 12.11
CA GLY A 83 -8.58 5.44 13.06
C GLY A 83 -9.00 6.76 12.43
N LEU A 84 -9.12 6.80 11.10
CA LEU A 84 -9.51 7.99 10.36
C LEU A 84 -11.03 8.13 10.27
N SER A 85 -11.50 9.36 10.21
CA SER A 85 -12.86 9.71 9.84
C SER A 85 -12.94 9.99 8.34
N ILE A 86 -14.15 10.01 7.78
CA ILE A 86 -14.37 10.37 6.38
C ILE A 86 -13.74 11.74 6.09
N GLY A 87 -12.97 11.82 5.02
CA GLY A 87 -12.31 13.04 4.57
C GLY A 87 -10.92 13.27 5.15
N GLU A 88 -10.46 12.42 6.07
CA GLU A 88 -9.14 12.57 6.67
C GLU A 88 -8.01 11.86 5.93
N LEU A 89 -8.33 10.92 5.04
CA LEU A 89 -7.32 10.23 4.22
C LEU A 89 -6.91 11.13 3.06
N ASP A 90 -5.60 11.35 2.92
CA ASP A 90 -5.06 12.19 1.85
C ASP A 90 -4.92 11.42 0.54
N ILE A 91 -4.35 10.22 0.60
CA ILE A 91 -4.09 9.39 -0.59
C ILE A 91 -4.59 7.97 -0.37
N LEU A 92 -5.43 7.52 -1.28
CA LEU A 92 -5.76 6.11 -1.43
C LEU A 92 -5.14 5.63 -2.74
N ASP A 93 -4.10 4.81 -2.63
CA ASP A 93 -3.40 4.26 -3.78
C ASP A 93 -3.85 2.82 -4.03
N GLY A 94 -3.86 2.41 -5.28
CA GLY A 94 -4.18 1.03 -5.62
C GLY A 94 -3.71 0.69 -7.03
N SER A 95 -2.95 -0.41 -7.14
CA SER A 95 -2.48 -0.92 -8.41
C SER A 95 -2.97 -2.36 -8.59
N PRO A 96 -4.25 -2.55 -8.97
CA PRO A 96 -4.80 -3.88 -9.13
C PRO A 96 -4.06 -4.66 -10.23
N PRO A 97 -4.00 -5.99 -10.13
CA PRO A 97 -3.32 -6.80 -11.13
C PRO A 97 -3.96 -6.65 -12.52
N CYS A 98 -3.10 -6.53 -13.53
CA CYS A 98 -3.52 -6.33 -14.91
C CYS A 98 -4.08 -7.57 -15.62
N PRO A 99 -3.66 -8.83 -15.31
CA PRO A 99 -3.99 -9.99 -16.14
C PRO A 99 -5.48 -10.16 -16.49
N PRO A 100 -6.45 -9.96 -15.60
CA PRO A 100 -7.87 -10.10 -15.97
C PRO A 100 -8.38 -9.00 -16.90
N PHE A 101 -7.66 -7.88 -16.98
CA PHE A 101 -8.11 -6.66 -17.69
C PHE A 101 -7.26 -6.32 -18.89
N SER A 102 -6.09 -6.96 -19.07
CA SER A 102 -5.18 -6.67 -20.19
C SER A 102 -5.43 -7.61 -21.37
N ALA A 103 -5.03 -7.17 -22.57
CA ALA A 103 -5.12 -7.98 -23.78
C ALA A 103 -4.25 -9.25 -23.71
N SER A 104 -3.19 -9.22 -22.93
CA SER A 104 -2.28 -10.37 -22.75
C SER A 104 -2.66 -11.26 -21.57
N GLY A 105 -3.64 -10.84 -20.76
CA GLY A 105 -4.09 -11.60 -19.61
C GLY A 105 -5.18 -12.60 -19.98
N THR A 106 -5.36 -13.61 -19.11
CA THR A 106 -6.44 -14.57 -19.22
C THR A 106 -7.66 -14.05 -18.45
N LYS A 107 -8.78 -13.89 -19.16
CA LYS A 107 -10.04 -13.51 -18.51
C LYS A 107 -10.60 -14.70 -17.76
N ARG A 108 -10.91 -14.47 -16.50
CA ARG A 108 -11.59 -15.48 -15.69
C ARG A 108 -13.08 -15.50 -16.00
N LYS A 109 -13.71 -16.64 -15.75
CA LYS A 109 -15.15 -16.76 -15.88
C LYS A 109 -15.83 -15.72 -14.96
N GLY A 110 -16.79 -14.98 -15.52
CA GLY A 110 -17.48 -13.92 -14.80
C GLY A 110 -16.95 -12.51 -15.01
N TRP A 111 -15.76 -12.35 -15.57
CA TRP A 111 -15.24 -11.06 -15.99
C TRP A 111 -15.79 -10.68 -17.36
N LYS A 112 -16.29 -9.49 -17.47
CA LYS A 112 -16.85 -8.98 -18.72
C LYS A 112 -16.21 -7.67 -19.12
#